data_d585697ebe04c25676eedfda270aef7b
#
_entry.id   d585697ebe04c25676eedfda270aef7b
#
_cell.length_a   1.000
_cell.length_b   1.000
_cell.length_c   1.000
_cell.angle_alpha   90.00
_cell.angle_beta   90.00
_cell.angle_gamma   90.00
#
_symmetry.space_group_name_H-M   'P 1'
#
loop_
_entity.id
_entity.type
_entity.pdbx_description
1 polymer ?
#
loop_
_entity_poly.entity_id
_entity_poly.type
_entity_poly.pdbx_seq_one_letter_code
_entity_poly.pdbx_strand_id
1 'polypeptide(L)'
;MNKSLFYIVVVAALGGFLFGFDSGVISGCEKAIQSEFGLSAFWHGLIISGALIGTVIGVFTAGKPSDRWGRKPTLWLMGTLFLVSAVGCAVTPFDKTWGPHLLGWFRFIGGLAIGGVSVVVPLYIVEVSPGKYRGRLVAMNQFNIVFGILISYVSNYLIARFMPNADPKIVWRVMLGAECLPIFLFMGLLGTIPESPRWLVRASRENDARSVLERIGYPEVAKTLVEIRESLAAAVGGGDVALFQRRYFKPILLAFLIAFFNQVSGINAINYYAPRIFQMIFGEGSELAALAGTIGVGCVNLT
;
A
#
# COMPACT_ATOMS: atom_id res chain seq x y z
N MET A 1 -26.24 -1.52 -4.20
CA MET A 1 -24.88 -2.08 -4.50
C MET A 1 -24.93 -3.58 -4.18
N ASN A 2 -24.47 -4.43 -5.10
CA ASN A 2 -24.44 -5.89 -4.86
C ASN A 2 -23.43 -6.24 -3.77
N LYS A 3 -23.78 -7.18 -2.88
CA LYS A 3 -22.90 -7.65 -1.79
C LYS A 3 -21.59 -8.26 -2.32
N SER A 4 -21.64 -8.96 -3.47
CA SER A 4 -20.46 -9.53 -4.12
C SER A 4 -19.49 -8.45 -4.58
N LEU A 5 -19.97 -7.36 -5.20
CA LEU A 5 -19.13 -6.23 -5.61
C LEU A 5 -18.47 -5.58 -4.41
N PHE A 6 -19.23 -5.32 -3.35
CA PHE A 6 -18.69 -4.72 -2.13
C PHE A 6 -17.58 -5.57 -1.53
N TYR A 7 -17.81 -6.89 -1.40
CA TYR A 7 -16.82 -7.83 -0.91
C TYR A 7 -15.53 -7.81 -1.75
N ILE A 8 -15.66 -7.88 -3.09
CA ILE A 8 -14.51 -7.87 -4.01
C ILE A 8 -13.69 -6.60 -3.83
N VAL A 9 -14.35 -5.46 -3.71
CA VAL A 9 -13.67 -4.17 -3.53
C VAL A 9 -12.99 -4.07 -2.16
N VAL A 10 -13.64 -4.54 -1.09
CA VAL A 10 -13.03 -4.57 0.25
C VAL A 10 -11.77 -5.43 0.26
N VAL A 11 -11.83 -6.63 -0.32
CA VAL A 11 -10.65 -7.51 -0.42
C VAL A 11 -9.53 -6.85 -1.23
N ALA A 12 -9.83 -6.24 -2.37
CA ALA A 12 -8.82 -5.53 -3.14
C ALA A 12 -8.22 -4.35 -2.36
N ALA A 13 -9.07 -3.58 -1.65
CA ALA A 13 -8.65 -2.43 -0.86
C ALA A 13 -7.78 -2.79 0.37
N LEU A 14 -7.74 -4.08 0.78
CA LEU A 14 -6.75 -4.54 1.76
C LEU A 14 -5.30 -4.35 1.28
N GLY A 15 -5.04 -4.31 -0.02
CA GLY A 15 -3.74 -3.89 -0.55
C GLY A 15 -3.39 -2.46 -0.14
N GLY A 16 -4.37 -1.54 -0.13
CA GLY A 16 -4.20 -0.19 0.43
C GLY A 16 -3.96 -0.22 1.94
N PHE A 17 -4.65 -1.10 2.68
CA PHE A 17 -4.40 -1.29 4.10
C PHE A 17 -2.94 -1.71 4.38
N LEU A 18 -2.39 -2.65 3.61
CA LEU A 18 -0.98 -3.07 3.75
C LEU A 18 -0.03 -1.89 3.50
N PHE A 19 -0.28 -1.08 2.46
CA PHE A 19 0.46 0.16 2.24
C PHE A 19 0.46 1.04 3.50
N GLY A 20 -0.72 1.29 4.08
CA GLY A 20 -0.84 2.11 5.29
C GLY A 20 -0.13 1.51 6.48
N PHE A 21 -0.29 0.20 6.69
CA PHE A 21 0.32 -0.51 7.82
C PHE A 21 1.86 -0.46 7.75
N ASP A 22 2.47 -0.80 6.60
CA ASP A 22 3.92 -0.74 6.41
C ASP A 22 4.47 0.69 6.61
N SER A 23 3.74 1.70 6.11
CA SER A 23 4.13 3.10 6.28
C SER A 23 4.06 3.58 7.74
N GLY A 24 3.11 3.08 8.52
CA GLY A 24 2.93 3.50 9.89
C GLY A 24 3.76 2.71 10.91
N VAL A 25 3.99 1.40 10.67
CA VAL A 25 4.69 0.53 11.65
C VAL A 25 6.11 0.98 11.92
N ILE A 26 6.80 1.54 10.94
CA ILE A 26 8.18 2.01 11.07
C ILE A 26 8.35 3.10 12.13
N SER A 27 7.30 3.90 12.39
CA SER A 27 7.36 4.98 13.36
C SER A 27 7.62 4.50 14.79
N GLY A 28 7.14 3.33 15.16
CA GLY A 28 7.41 2.72 16.47
C GLY A 28 8.80 2.08 16.58
N CYS A 29 9.47 1.87 15.45
CA CYS A 29 10.72 1.12 15.36
C CYS A 29 11.95 2.01 15.16
N GLU A 30 11.78 3.22 14.59
CA GLU A 30 12.87 4.03 14.04
C GLU A 30 13.96 4.37 15.07
N LYS A 31 13.56 4.72 16.29
CA LYS A 31 14.49 5.08 17.37
C LYS A 31 15.30 3.87 17.84
N ALA A 32 14.65 2.72 18.00
CA ALA A 32 15.29 1.48 18.41
C ALA A 32 16.29 1.00 17.36
N ILE A 33 15.93 1.07 16.08
CA ILE A 33 16.82 0.75 14.94
C ILE A 33 18.03 1.67 14.94
N GLN A 34 17.84 2.99 15.09
CA GLN A 34 18.94 3.94 15.12
C GLN A 34 19.92 3.64 16.26
N SER A 35 19.41 3.36 17.46
CA SER A 35 20.24 3.10 18.66
C SER A 35 20.96 1.75 18.57
N GLU A 36 20.29 0.69 18.09
CA GLU A 36 20.88 -0.65 17.99
C GLU A 36 22.08 -0.69 17.04
N PHE A 37 21.93 -0.10 15.87
CA PHE A 37 22.97 -0.12 14.85
C PHE A 37 23.95 1.07 14.97
N GLY A 38 23.70 2.04 15.86
CA GLY A 38 24.54 3.24 16.02
C GLY A 38 24.60 4.09 14.76
N LEU A 39 23.45 4.25 14.08
CA LEU A 39 23.39 4.92 12.77
C LEU A 39 23.53 6.43 12.91
N SER A 40 24.35 7.04 12.03
CA SER A 40 24.32 8.49 11.84
C SER A 40 22.96 8.92 11.28
N ALA A 41 22.60 10.20 11.45
CA ALA A 41 21.33 10.74 10.97
C ALA A 41 21.12 10.49 9.46
N PHE A 42 22.18 10.56 8.66
CA PHE A 42 22.11 10.30 7.22
C PHE A 42 21.78 8.83 6.89
N TRP A 43 22.53 7.88 7.47
CA TRP A 43 22.29 6.46 7.22
C TRP A 43 20.95 5.97 7.77
N HIS A 44 20.55 6.49 8.94
CA HIS A 44 19.22 6.24 9.48
C HIS A 44 18.12 6.72 8.52
N GLY A 45 18.20 7.99 8.08
CA GLY A 45 17.24 8.53 7.11
C GLY A 45 17.19 7.73 5.81
N LEU A 46 18.35 7.28 5.29
CA LEU A 46 18.43 6.48 4.07
C LEU A 46 17.71 5.11 4.21
N ILE A 47 17.94 4.42 5.33
CA ILE A 47 17.29 3.12 5.61
C ILE A 47 15.78 3.28 5.76
N ILE A 48 15.33 4.29 6.53
CA ILE A 48 13.90 4.57 6.71
C ILE A 48 13.26 4.96 5.38
N SER A 49 13.91 5.77 4.56
CA SER A 49 13.41 6.18 3.24
C SER A 49 13.53 5.10 2.15
N GLY A 50 14.20 3.98 2.43
CA GLY A 50 14.35 2.88 1.47
C GLY A 50 13.03 2.41 0.88
N ALA A 51 11.97 2.34 1.70
CA ALA A 51 10.63 2.03 1.23
C ALA A 51 10.07 3.08 0.24
N LEU A 52 10.35 4.38 0.46
CA LEU A 52 9.90 5.43 -0.46
C LEU A 52 10.59 5.33 -1.82
N ILE A 53 11.90 5.03 -1.82
CA ILE A 53 12.65 4.80 -3.06
C ILE A 53 12.09 3.60 -3.81
N GLY A 54 11.85 2.49 -3.09
CA GLY A 54 11.21 1.30 -3.64
C GLY A 54 9.81 1.60 -4.20
N THR A 55 9.02 2.43 -3.52
CA THR A 55 7.67 2.83 -3.96
C THR A 55 7.70 3.53 -5.31
N VAL A 56 8.62 4.47 -5.49
CA VAL A 56 8.77 5.18 -6.78
C VAL A 56 9.04 4.18 -7.92
N ILE A 57 9.98 3.25 -7.72
CA ILE A 57 10.30 2.23 -8.72
C ILE A 57 9.12 1.27 -8.93
N GLY A 58 8.45 0.86 -7.85
CA GLY A 58 7.27 0.01 -7.89
C GLY A 58 6.13 0.58 -8.72
N VAL A 59 5.84 1.88 -8.58
CA VAL A 59 4.82 2.59 -9.38
C VAL A 59 5.12 2.47 -10.88
N PHE A 60 6.36 2.72 -11.30
CA PHE A 60 6.72 2.65 -12.72
C PHE A 60 6.81 1.24 -13.28
N THR A 61 7.07 0.25 -12.45
CA THR A 61 7.28 -1.14 -12.90
C THR A 61 6.03 -2.00 -12.85
N ALA A 62 5.06 -1.71 -11.97
CA ALA A 62 3.88 -2.55 -11.74
C ALA A 62 2.89 -2.64 -12.92
N GLY A 63 2.88 -1.65 -13.80
CA GLY A 63 1.97 -1.62 -14.96
C GLY A 63 2.18 -2.81 -15.90
N LYS A 64 3.44 -3.11 -16.25
CA LYS A 64 3.76 -4.21 -17.19
C LYS A 64 3.30 -5.58 -16.70
N PRO A 65 3.61 -6.04 -15.47
CA PRO A 65 3.08 -7.28 -14.92
C PRO A 65 1.55 -7.30 -14.88
N SER A 66 0.93 -6.21 -14.45
CA SER A 66 -0.51 -6.07 -14.36
C SER A 66 -1.21 -6.23 -15.71
N ASP A 67 -0.62 -5.69 -16.77
CA ASP A 67 -1.16 -5.81 -18.13
C ASP A 67 -0.91 -7.19 -18.75
N ARG A 68 0.24 -7.82 -18.45
CA ARG A 68 0.63 -9.11 -19.03
C ARG A 68 -0.02 -10.30 -18.33
N TRP A 69 0.01 -10.31 -17.00
CA TRP A 69 -0.44 -11.47 -16.20
C TRP A 69 -1.84 -11.31 -15.64
N GLY A 70 -2.33 -10.07 -15.56
CA GLY A 70 -3.61 -9.72 -14.92
C GLY A 70 -3.41 -9.02 -13.59
N ARG A 71 -4.53 -8.50 -13.09
CA ARG A 71 -4.50 -7.69 -11.86
C ARG A 71 -4.31 -8.59 -10.65
N LYS A 72 -5.04 -9.71 -10.60
CA LYS A 72 -5.00 -10.65 -9.47
C LYS A 72 -3.61 -11.31 -9.28
N PRO A 73 -2.95 -11.90 -10.30
CA PRO A 73 -1.58 -12.41 -10.16
C PRO A 73 -0.57 -11.35 -9.76
N THR A 74 -0.72 -10.11 -10.26
CA THR A 74 0.16 -9.01 -9.86
C THR A 74 -0.05 -8.64 -8.39
N LEU A 75 -1.28 -8.64 -7.89
CA LEU A 75 -1.54 -8.44 -6.46
C LEU A 75 -0.97 -9.57 -5.59
N TRP A 76 -0.98 -10.81 -6.08
CA TRP A 76 -0.28 -11.93 -5.42
C TRP A 76 1.24 -11.70 -5.34
N LEU A 77 1.84 -11.21 -6.43
CA LEU A 77 3.26 -10.84 -6.44
C LEU A 77 3.53 -9.74 -5.41
N MET A 78 2.68 -8.69 -5.34
CA MET A 78 2.84 -7.62 -4.35
C MET A 78 2.69 -8.15 -2.92
N GLY A 79 1.71 -9.01 -2.65
CA GLY A 79 1.57 -9.69 -1.35
C GLY A 79 2.80 -10.49 -0.95
N THR A 80 3.42 -11.19 -1.92
CA THR A 80 4.67 -11.93 -1.68
C THR A 80 5.84 -10.99 -1.37
N LEU A 81 5.96 -9.86 -2.07
CA LEU A 81 7.00 -8.87 -1.80
C LEU A 81 6.82 -8.23 -0.40
N PHE A 82 5.58 -7.91 0.01
CA PHE A 82 5.29 -7.48 1.38
C PHE A 82 5.72 -8.53 2.40
N LEU A 83 5.40 -9.80 2.17
CA LEU A 83 5.77 -10.89 3.09
C LEU A 83 7.28 -11.04 3.21
N VAL A 84 8.00 -11.01 2.09
CA VAL A 84 9.48 -11.05 2.08
C VAL A 84 10.05 -9.86 2.83
N SER A 85 9.50 -8.67 2.66
CA SER A 85 9.90 -7.47 3.40
C SER A 85 9.66 -7.62 4.90
N ALA A 86 8.44 -7.95 5.32
CA ALA A 86 8.06 -8.05 6.72
C ALA A 86 8.87 -9.12 7.47
N VAL A 87 8.97 -10.33 6.89
CA VAL A 87 9.78 -11.41 7.47
C VAL A 87 11.27 -11.02 7.47
N GLY A 88 11.78 -10.49 6.37
CA GLY A 88 13.18 -10.09 6.25
C GLY A 88 13.57 -9.01 7.26
N CYS A 89 12.72 -8.00 7.45
CA CYS A 89 12.92 -6.97 8.47
C CYS A 89 12.89 -7.57 9.89
N ALA A 90 11.94 -8.48 10.18
CA ALA A 90 11.81 -9.11 11.49
C ALA A 90 13.00 -10.01 11.86
N VAL A 91 13.61 -10.69 10.88
CA VAL A 91 14.75 -11.59 11.10
C VAL A 91 16.12 -10.95 10.82
N THR A 92 16.16 -9.63 10.60
CA THR A 92 17.42 -8.92 10.35
C THR A 92 18.44 -9.19 11.45
N PRO A 93 19.69 -9.58 11.10
CA PRO A 93 20.75 -9.91 12.07
C PRO A 93 21.09 -8.72 12.99
N PHE A 94 21.57 -9.05 14.21
CA PHE A 94 22.03 -8.04 15.18
C PHE A 94 23.40 -7.46 14.82
N ASP A 95 24.03 -7.92 13.73
CA ASP A 95 25.33 -7.45 13.28
C ASP A 95 25.23 -6.00 12.76
N LYS A 96 26.10 -5.15 13.29
CA LYS A 96 26.14 -3.72 12.93
C LYS A 96 26.65 -3.45 11.52
N THR A 97 27.33 -4.43 10.91
CA THR A 97 27.90 -4.26 9.57
C THR A 97 26.87 -4.58 8.50
N TRP A 98 26.24 -5.77 8.56
CA TRP A 98 25.31 -6.23 7.55
C TRP A 98 23.85 -5.97 7.87
N GLY A 99 23.49 -5.90 9.16
CA GLY A 99 22.11 -5.69 9.62
C GLY A 99 21.45 -4.46 9.00
N PRO A 100 22.05 -3.25 9.06
CA PRO A 100 21.46 -2.06 8.48
C PRO A 100 21.24 -2.14 6.97
N HIS A 101 22.21 -2.73 6.25
CA HIS A 101 22.10 -2.90 4.79
C HIS A 101 20.97 -3.86 4.42
N LEU A 102 20.87 -5.00 5.12
CA LEU A 102 19.79 -5.96 4.91
C LEU A 102 18.43 -5.37 5.23
N LEU A 103 18.31 -4.64 6.35
CA LEU A 103 17.10 -3.93 6.70
C LEU A 103 16.70 -2.94 5.59
N GLY A 104 17.63 -2.14 5.10
CA GLY A 104 17.40 -1.21 4.00
C GLY A 104 16.91 -1.91 2.71
N TRP A 105 17.51 -3.05 2.38
CA TRP A 105 17.09 -3.86 1.23
C TRP A 105 15.68 -4.44 1.40
N PHE A 106 15.34 -4.99 2.58
CA PHE A 106 14.00 -5.49 2.82
C PHE A 106 12.95 -4.35 2.81
N ARG A 107 13.28 -3.18 3.38
CA ARG A 107 12.44 -1.98 3.27
C ARG A 107 12.25 -1.53 1.82
N PHE A 108 13.28 -1.59 0.99
CA PHE A 108 13.18 -1.30 -0.44
C PHE A 108 12.25 -2.29 -1.16
N ILE A 109 12.34 -3.59 -0.85
CA ILE A 109 11.43 -4.62 -1.41
C ILE A 109 9.99 -4.34 -0.99
N GLY A 110 9.73 -3.99 0.27
CA GLY A 110 8.42 -3.55 0.74
C GLY A 110 7.91 -2.33 -0.02
N GLY A 111 8.81 -1.36 -0.27
CA GLY A 111 8.51 -0.22 -1.11
C GLY A 111 8.06 -0.58 -2.53
N LEU A 112 8.70 -1.55 -3.18
CA LEU A 112 8.25 -2.04 -4.49
C LEU A 112 6.81 -2.56 -4.42
N ALA A 113 6.46 -3.28 -3.35
CA ALA A 113 5.10 -3.76 -3.13
C ALA A 113 4.11 -2.60 -2.91
N ILE A 114 4.47 -1.61 -2.09
CA ILE A 114 3.69 -0.37 -1.88
C ILE A 114 3.40 0.31 -3.22
N GLY A 115 4.43 0.55 -4.03
CA GLY A 115 4.28 1.16 -5.35
C GLY A 115 3.38 0.35 -6.27
N GLY A 116 3.52 -0.98 -6.25
CA GLY A 116 2.69 -1.89 -7.03
C GLY A 116 1.22 -1.83 -6.63
N VAL A 117 0.88 -1.93 -5.35
CA VAL A 117 -0.52 -1.88 -4.90
C VAL A 117 -1.14 -0.51 -5.10
N SER A 118 -0.36 0.57 -5.00
CA SER A 118 -0.86 1.94 -5.22
C SER A 118 -1.39 2.16 -6.64
N VAL A 119 -0.90 1.40 -7.62
CA VAL A 119 -1.34 1.42 -9.03
C VAL A 119 -2.40 0.35 -9.30
N VAL A 120 -2.12 -0.90 -8.90
CA VAL A 120 -2.93 -2.04 -9.33
C VAL A 120 -4.27 -2.13 -8.60
N VAL A 121 -4.32 -1.77 -7.31
CA VAL A 121 -5.56 -1.82 -6.51
C VAL A 121 -6.61 -0.82 -7.02
N PRO A 122 -6.33 0.48 -7.18
CA PRO A 122 -7.30 1.41 -7.74
C PRO A 122 -7.73 1.02 -9.16
N LEU A 123 -6.78 0.55 -9.99
CA LEU A 123 -7.07 0.09 -11.34
C LEU A 123 -8.05 -1.09 -11.32
N TYR A 124 -7.80 -2.10 -10.50
CA TYR A 124 -8.70 -3.25 -10.35
C TYR A 124 -10.09 -2.81 -9.87
N ILE A 125 -10.17 -1.94 -8.86
CA ILE A 125 -11.44 -1.41 -8.35
C ILE A 125 -12.21 -0.67 -9.44
N VAL A 126 -11.54 0.16 -10.24
CA VAL A 126 -12.15 0.88 -11.38
C VAL A 126 -12.71 -0.09 -12.42
N GLU A 127 -12.00 -1.17 -12.72
CA GLU A 127 -12.35 -2.14 -13.76
C GLU A 127 -13.52 -3.06 -13.36
N VAL A 128 -13.66 -3.37 -12.06
CA VAL A 128 -14.79 -4.17 -11.56
C VAL A 128 -16.01 -3.33 -11.19
N SER A 129 -15.88 -2.01 -11.12
CA SER A 129 -16.91 -1.11 -10.60
C SER A 129 -17.78 -0.51 -11.70
N PRO A 130 -19.13 -0.55 -11.56
CA PRO A 130 -20.02 0.23 -12.41
C PRO A 130 -19.72 1.74 -12.29
N GLY A 131 -19.84 2.45 -13.40
CA GLY A 131 -19.52 3.89 -13.49
C GLY A 131 -20.15 4.74 -12.37
N LYS A 132 -21.41 4.44 -12.02
CA LYS A 132 -22.18 5.15 -10.97
C LYS A 132 -21.51 5.12 -9.57
N TYR A 133 -20.80 4.03 -9.23
CA TYR A 133 -20.22 3.82 -7.90
C TYR A 133 -18.69 3.93 -7.88
N ARG A 134 -18.05 4.06 -9.04
CA ARG A 134 -16.59 4.00 -9.21
C ARG A 134 -15.82 4.94 -8.27
N GLY A 135 -16.21 6.20 -8.19
CA GLY A 135 -15.56 7.18 -7.31
C GLY A 135 -15.61 6.78 -5.84
N ARG A 136 -16.78 6.35 -5.35
CA ARG A 136 -16.94 5.91 -3.94
C ARG A 136 -16.11 4.66 -3.64
N LEU A 137 -16.03 3.72 -4.57
CA LEU A 137 -15.32 2.47 -4.37
C LEU A 137 -13.80 2.68 -4.43
N VAL A 138 -13.31 3.60 -5.26
CA VAL A 138 -11.90 4.01 -5.25
C VAL A 138 -11.55 4.75 -3.95
N ALA A 139 -12.45 5.59 -3.43
CA ALA A 139 -12.24 6.26 -2.14
C ALA A 139 -12.09 5.28 -0.97
N MET A 140 -12.71 4.08 -1.04
CA MET A 140 -12.48 3.02 -0.05
C MET A 140 -11.03 2.58 0.02
N ASN A 141 -10.29 2.60 -1.09
CA ASN A 141 -8.86 2.28 -1.06
C ASN A 141 -8.09 3.32 -0.23
N GLN A 142 -8.38 4.61 -0.41
CA GLN A 142 -7.76 5.66 0.38
C GLN A 142 -8.11 5.56 1.86
N PHE A 143 -9.38 5.29 2.18
CA PHE A 143 -9.80 5.01 3.56
C PHE A 143 -9.01 3.86 4.17
N ASN A 144 -8.82 2.75 3.44
CA ASN A 144 -8.05 1.60 3.94
C ASN A 144 -6.57 1.93 4.16
N ILE A 145 -5.96 2.80 3.34
CA ILE A 145 -4.58 3.26 3.58
C ILE A 145 -4.49 3.97 4.94
N VAL A 146 -5.36 4.94 5.18
CA VAL A 146 -5.35 5.71 6.44
C VAL A 146 -5.71 4.82 7.63
N PHE A 147 -6.66 3.91 7.45
CA PHE A 147 -7.03 2.92 8.47
C PHE A 147 -5.87 1.97 8.78
N GLY A 148 -5.09 1.55 7.77
CA GLY A 148 -3.87 0.76 7.94
C GLY A 148 -2.82 1.49 8.79
N ILE A 149 -2.60 2.79 8.54
CA ILE A 149 -1.72 3.63 9.36
C ILE A 149 -2.20 3.64 10.83
N LEU A 150 -3.47 3.89 11.07
CA LEU A 150 -4.02 3.89 12.43
C LEU A 150 -3.82 2.53 13.13
N ILE A 151 -4.14 1.43 12.45
CA ILE A 151 -3.98 0.08 13.02
C ILE A 151 -2.52 -0.26 13.28
N SER A 152 -1.58 0.20 12.47
CA SER A 152 -0.15 0.02 12.73
C SER A 152 0.30 0.76 13.99
N TYR A 153 -0.20 1.98 14.24
CA TYR A 153 0.08 2.72 15.47
C TYR A 153 -0.49 2.02 16.70
N VAL A 154 -1.72 1.51 16.60
CA VAL A 154 -2.32 0.70 17.67
C VAL A 154 -1.51 -0.58 17.91
N SER A 155 -1.07 -1.25 16.85
CA SER A 155 -0.22 -2.45 16.94
C SER A 155 1.10 -2.15 17.68
N ASN A 156 1.80 -1.08 17.28
CA ASN A 156 3.04 -0.65 17.94
C ASN A 156 2.83 -0.38 19.42
N TYR A 157 1.77 0.36 19.77
CA TYR A 157 1.42 0.64 21.16
C TYR A 157 1.14 -0.64 21.96
N LEU A 158 0.33 -1.56 21.41
CA LEU A 158 -0.01 -2.81 22.08
C LEU A 158 1.24 -3.69 22.28
N ILE A 159 2.09 -3.84 21.27
CA ILE A 159 3.32 -4.62 21.38
C ILE A 159 4.22 -4.03 22.46
N ALA A 160 4.46 -2.72 22.48
CA ALA A 160 5.26 -2.07 23.52
C ALA A 160 4.62 -2.23 24.91
N ARG A 161 3.29 -2.17 25.03
CA ARG A 161 2.55 -2.31 26.28
C ARG A 161 2.58 -3.72 26.86
N PHE A 162 2.52 -4.74 25.98
CA PHE A 162 2.54 -6.14 26.40
C PHE A 162 3.94 -6.73 26.55
N MET A 163 4.97 -6.03 26.07
CA MET A 163 6.37 -6.43 26.16
C MET A 163 7.24 -5.44 26.95
N PRO A 164 6.84 -4.98 28.15
CA PRO A 164 7.50 -3.88 28.86
C PRO A 164 8.94 -4.21 29.31
N ASN A 165 9.25 -5.49 29.51
CA ASN A 165 10.55 -5.97 29.98
C ASN A 165 11.39 -6.63 28.86
N ALA A 166 10.93 -6.59 27.61
CA ALA A 166 11.66 -7.18 26.50
C ALA A 166 12.77 -6.24 26.04
N ASP A 167 13.86 -6.84 25.52
CA ASP A 167 14.93 -6.06 24.89
C ASP A 167 14.35 -5.23 23.75
N PRO A 168 14.58 -3.89 23.69
CA PRO A 168 14.15 -3.04 22.59
C PRO A 168 14.50 -3.59 21.21
N LYS A 169 15.60 -4.36 21.12
CA LYS A 169 16.03 -5.04 19.89
C LYS A 169 15.04 -6.10 19.40
N ILE A 170 14.32 -6.74 20.30
CA ILE A 170 13.29 -7.73 19.97
C ILE A 170 11.96 -7.03 19.67
N VAL A 171 11.63 -6.00 20.43
CA VAL A 171 10.34 -5.28 20.32
C VAL A 171 10.12 -4.73 18.91
N TRP A 172 11.08 -4.01 18.35
CA TRP A 172 10.91 -3.46 17.00
C TRP A 172 10.83 -4.53 15.90
N ARG A 173 11.50 -5.69 16.08
CA ARG A 173 11.37 -6.82 15.17
C ARG A 173 9.98 -7.43 15.19
N VAL A 174 9.40 -7.54 16.38
CA VAL A 174 8.02 -8.00 16.55
C VAL A 174 7.03 -7.01 15.94
N MET A 175 7.27 -5.69 16.09
CA MET A 175 6.45 -4.65 15.47
C MET A 175 6.45 -4.81 13.94
N LEU A 176 7.62 -4.91 13.29
CA LEU A 176 7.71 -5.11 11.84
C LEU A 176 7.14 -6.47 11.41
N GLY A 177 7.39 -7.52 12.20
CA GLY A 177 6.85 -8.86 11.95
C GLY A 177 5.33 -8.96 12.08
N ALA A 178 4.70 -8.08 12.86
CA ALA A 178 3.24 -8.04 13.02
C ALA A 178 2.50 -7.79 11.69
N GLU A 179 3.17 -7.17 10.73
CA GLU A 179 2.65 -6.96 9.38
C GLU A 179 2.34 -8.27 8.64
N CYS A 180 2.98 -9.37 9.01
CA CYS A 180 2.68 -10.68 8.42
C CYS A 180 1.21 -11.08 8.59
N LEU A 181 0.54 -10.67 9.69
CA LEU A 181 -0.86 -11.01 9.94
C LEU A 181 -1.80 -10.45 8.86
N PRO A 182 -1.83 -9.12 8.59
CA PRO A 182 -2.66 -8.59 7.52
C PRO A 182 -2.21 -9.03 6.12
N ILE A 183 -0.93 -9.34 5.90
CA ILE A 183 -0.46 -9.89 4.61
C ILE A 183 -1.07 -11.26 4.36
N PHE A 184 -1.05 -12.18 5.33
CA PHE A 184 -1.68 -13.50 5.19
C PHE A 184 -3.19 -13.40 4.99
N LEU A 185 -3.86 -12.47 5.68
CA LEU A 185 -5.28 -12.19 5.49
C LEU A 185 -5.55 -11.72 4.04
N PHE A 186 -4.78 -10.74 3.56
CA PHE A 186 -4.89 -10.24 2.19
C PHE A 186 -4.68 -11.35 1.17
N MET A 187 -3.59 -12.11 1.25
CA MET A 187 -3.29 -13.19 0.33
C MET A 187 -4.38 -14.27 0.36
N GLY A 188 -4.83 -14.71 1.54
CA GLY A 188 -5.89 -15.70 1.67
C GLY A 188 -7.20 -15.25 1.00
N LEU A 189 -7.62 -14.00 1.25
CA LEU A 189 -8.84 -13.44 0.67
C LEU A 189 -8.70 -13.14 -0.82
N LEU A 190 -7.52 -12.79 -1.31
CA LEU A 190 -7.24 -12.54 -2.72
C LEU A 190 -7.53 -13.79 -3.60
N GLY A 191 -7.42 -14.99 -3.03
CA GLY A 191 -7.84 -16.24 -3.66
C GLY A 191 -9.32 -16.25 -4.07
N THR A 192 -10.17 -15.59 -3.30
CA THR A 192 -11.64 -15.63 -3.42
C THR A 192 -12.23 -14.64 -4.42
N ILE A 193 -11.49 -13.59 -4.80
CA ILE A 193 -11.96 -12.60 -5.77
C ILE A 193 -11.61 -12.99 -7.20
N PRO A 194 -12.45 -12.62 -8.20
CA PRO A 194 -12.19 -12.90 -9.60
C PRO A 194 -11.11 -12.01 -10.19
N GLU A 195 -10.67 -12.30 -11.41
CA GLU A 195 -9.84 -11.41 -12.22
C GLU A 195 -10.69 -10.25 -12.80
N SER A 196 -10.05 -9.18 -13.25
CA SER A 196 -10.71 -8.04 -13.88
C SER A 196 -11.46 -8.45 -15.16
N PRO A 197 -12.75 -8.09 -15.33
CA PRO A 197 -13.49 -8.34 -16.56
C PRO A 197 -12.83 -7.68 -17.77
N ARG A 198 -12.28 -6.48 -17.62
CA ARG A 198 -11.61 -5.75 -18.69
C ARG A 198 -10.34 -6.47 -19.15
N TRP A 199 -9.56 -6.97 -18.21
CA TRP A 199 -8.37 -7.74 -18.53
C TRP A 199 -8.73 -9.08 -19.19
N LEU A 200 -9.77 -9.76 -18.72
CA LEU A 200 -10.24 -11.03 -19.31
C LEU A 200 -10.66 -10.86 -20.76
N VAL A 201 -11.38 -9.79 -21.11
CA VAL A 201 -11.72 -9.48 -22.51
C VAL A 201 -10.45 -9.21 -23.33
N ARG A 202 -9.49 -8.45 -22.80
CA ARG A 202 -8.18 -8.20 -23.46
C ARG A 202 -7.40 -9.50 -23.71
N ALA A 203 -7.51 -10.45 -22.79
CA ALA A 203 -6.90 -11.78 -22.88
C ALA A 203 -7.71 -12.78 -23.71
N SER A 204 -8.76 -12.33 -24.43
CA SER A 204 -9.66 -13.18 -25.26
C SER A 204 -10.43 -14.25 -24.45
N ARG A 205 -10.66 -13.99 -23.15
CA ARG A 205 -11.39 -14.87 -22.22
C ARG A 205 -12.77 -14.30 -21.91
N GLU A 206 -13.59 -14.09 -22.95
CA GLU A 206 -14.88 -13.40 -22.81
C GLU A 206 -15.91 -14.18 -21.97
N ASN A 207 -15.90 -15.52 -22.01
CA ASN A 207 -16.80 -16.32 -21.19
C ASN A 207 -16.54 -16.12 -19.70
N ASP A 208 -15.26 -16.02 -19.32
CA ASP A 208 -14.87 -15.74 -17.94
C ASP A 208 -15.26 -14.31 -17.55
N ALA A 209 -15.05 -13.33 -18.45
CA ALA A 209 -15.47 -11.96 -18.24
C ALA A 209 -16.98 -11.84 -18.02
N ARG A 210 -17.79 -12.58 -18.81
CA ARG A 210 -19.24 -12.67 -18.65
C ARG A 210 -19.61 -13.19 -17.27
N SER A 211 -19.04 -14.31 -16.84
CA SER A 211 -19.30 -14.92 -15.53
C SER A 211 -18.96 -13.97 -14.38
N VAL A 212 -17.87 -13.21 -14.51
CA VAL A 212 -17.50 -12.21 -13.51
C VAL A 212 -18.50 -11.06 -13.46
N LEU A 213 -18.94 -10.52 -14.61
CA LEU A 213 -19.93 -9.45 -14.67
C LEU A 213 -21.30 -9.89 -14.11
N GLU A 214 -21.72 -11.12 -14.37
CA GLU A 214 -22.92 -11.73 -13.79
C GLU A 214 -22.79 -11.85 -12.26
N ARG A 215 -21.66 -12.35 -11.76
CA ARG A 215 -21.37 -12.48 -10.33
C ARG A 215 -21.38 -11.13 -9.59
N ILE A 216 -20.89 -10.08 -10.24
CA ILE A 216 -20.87 -8.71 -9.69
C ILE A 216 -22.27 -8.09 -9.74
N GLY A 217 -23.16 -8.61 -10.62
CA GLY A 217 -24.54 -8.14 -10.77
C GLY A 217 -24.67 -6.92 -11.70
N TYR A 218 -23.93 -6.92 -12.81
CA TYR A 218 -24.16 -5.93 -13.86
C TYR A 218 -25.51 -6.17 -14.54
N PRO A 219 -26.35 -5.12 -14.73
CA PRO A 219 -27.69 -5.30 -15.26
C PRO A 219 -27.73 -5.69 -16.75
N GLU A 220 -26.75 -5.24 -17.53
CA GLU A 220 -26.67 -5.42 -18.99
C GLU A 220 -25.31 -6.02 -19.38
N VAL A 221 -25.07 -7.28 -19.02
CA VAL A 221 -23.76 -7.94 -19.21
C VAL A 221 -23.31 -7.92 -20.67
N ALA A 222 -24.21 -8.24 -21.62
CA ALA A 222 -23.89 -8.27 -23.05
C ALA A 222 -23.46 -6.89 -23.57
N LYS A 223 -24.18 -5.83 -23.20
CA LYS A 223 -23.85 -4.45 -23.56
C LYS A 223 -22.52 -4.01 -22.96
N THR A 224 -22.30 -4.32 -21.67
CA THR A 224 -21.03 -4.00 -20.99
C THR A 224 -19.84 -4.68 -21.65
N LEU A 225 -19.98 -5.93 -22.11
CA LEU A 225 -18.91 -6.61 -22.86
C LEU A 225 -18.61 -5.92 -24.19
N VAL A 226 -19.64 -5.47 -24.92
CA VAL A 226 -19.45 -4.69 -26.16
C VAL A 226 -18.73 -3.38 -25.88
N GLU A 227 -19.16 -2.63 -24.87
CA GLU A 227 -18.51 -1.36 -24.45
C GLU A 227 -17.04 -1.57 -24.06
N ILE A 228 -16.71 -2.63 -23.31
CA ILE A 228 -15.33 -2.97 -22.97
C ILE A 228 -14.53 -3.27 -24.25
N ARG A 229 -15.06 -4.07 -25.17
CA ARG A 229 -14.39 -4.41 -26.45
C ARG A 229 -14.13 -3.18 -27.31
N GLU A 230 -15.13 -2.33 -27.48
CA GLU A 230 -15.01 -1.08 -28.23
C GLU A 230 -13.97 -0.15 -27.61
N SER A 231 -13.95 -0.02 -26.27
CA SER A 231 -12.97 0.80 -25.57
C SER A 231 -11.54 0.27 -25.72
N LEU A 232 -11.36 -1.07 -25.78
CA LEU A 232 -10.07 -1.69 -26.01
C LEU A 232 -9.62 -1.53 -27.47
N ALA A 233 -10.54 -1.69 -28.43
CA ALA A 233 -10.26 -1.48 -29.86
C ALA A 233 -9.88 -0.02 -30.15
N ALA A 234 -10.57 0.94 -29.56
CA ALA A 234 -10.24 2.36 -29.67
C ALA A 234 -8.85 2.68 -29.09
N ALA A 235 -8.45 2.00 -28.01
CA ALA A 235 -7.12 2.16 -27.43
C ALA A 235 -6.01 1.60 -28.32
N VAL A 236 -6.27 0.53 -29.06
CA VAL A 236 -5.31 -0.05 -30.04
C VAL A 236 -5.25 0.77 -31.32
N GLY A 237 -6.39 1.27 -31.81
CA GLY A 237 -6.47 2.06 -33.06
C GLY A 237 -5.99 3.51 -32.93
N GLY A 238 -5.87 4.01 -31.72
CA GLY A 238 -5.48 5.41 -31.43
C GLY A 238 -4.00 5.76 -31.62
N GLY A 239 -3.15 4.81 -32.00
CA GLY A 239 -1.69 5.00 -32.04
C GLY A 239 -1.11 5.31 -30.65
N ASP A 240 0.21 5.45 -30.55
CA ASP A 240 0.88 5.95 -29.34
C ASP A 240 0.47 7.41 -29.09
N VAL A 241 -0.63 7.59 -28.38
CA VAL A 241 -1.06 8.93 -27.94
C VAL A 241 -0.03 9.40 -26.92
N ALA A 242 0.90 10.22 -27.36
CA ALA A 242 1.92 10.78 -26.47
C ALA A 242 1.22 11.44 -25.26
N LEU A 243 1.56 10.99 -24.07
CA LEU A 243 0.98 11.48 -22.80
C LEU A 243 1.15 13.02 -22.68
N PHE A 244 2.26 13.54 -23.22
CA PHE A 244 2.61 14.97 -23.19
C PHE A 244 2.03 15.75 -24.38
N GLN A 245 0.73 15.63 -24.65
CA GLN A 245 0.01 16.50 -25.58
C GLN A 245 -0.58 17.71 -24.87
N ARG A 246 -0.69 18.84 -25.59
CA ARG A 246 -1.27 20.08 -25.06
C ARG A 246 -2.68 19.88 -24.43
N ARG A 247 -3.43 18.91 -24.94
CA ARG A 247 -4.76 18.53 -24.43
C ARG A 247 -4.71 18.02 -22.99
N TYR A 248 -3.66 17.28 -22.62
CA TYR A 248 -3.51 16.66 -21.29
C TYR A 248 -2.67 17.50 -20.33
N PHE A 249 -2.11 18.63 -20.77
CA PHE A 249 -1.22 19.46 -19.97
C PHE A 249 -1.88 19.94 -18.66
N LYS A 250 -3.12 20.47 -18.74
CA LYS A 250 -3.83 20.95 -17.56
C LYS A 250 -4.12 19.85 -16.53
N PRO A 251 -4.71 18.69 -16.90
CA PRO A 251 -4.88 17.58 -15.97
C PRO A 251 -3.57 17.06 -15.35
N ILE A 252 -2.52 16.94 -16.16
CA ILE A 252 -1.21 16.48 -15.69
C ILE A 252 -0.60 17.50 -14.72
N LEU A 253 -0.63 18.78 -15.06
CA LEU A 253 -0.14 19.84 -14.18
C LEU A 253 -0.90 19.88 -12.84
N LEU A 254 -2.23 19.77 -12.89
CA LEU A 254 -3.05 19.77 -11.69
C LEU A 254 -2.73 18.56 -10.80
N ALA A 255 -2.62 17.37 -11.37
CA ALA A 255 -2.25 16.15 -10.64
C ALA A 255 -0.84 16.29 -10.03
N PHE A 256 0.12 16.83 -10.80
CA PHE A 256 1.47 17.09 -10.30
C PHE A 256 1.47 18.08 -9.14
N LEU A 257 0.77 19.22 -9.27
CA LEU A 257 0.73 20.24 -8.22
C LEU A 257 0.09 19.69 -6.93
N ILE A 258 -1.02 18.94 -7.03
CA ILE A 258 -1.66 18.32 -5.88
C ILE A 258 -0.68 17.35 -5.18
N ALA A 259 -0.03 16.48 -5.93
CA ALA A 259 0.95 15.53 -5.39
C ALA A 259 2.15 16.25 -4.79
N PHE A 260 2.67 17.27 -5.45
CA PHE A 260 3.80 18.08 -5.00
C PHE A 260 3.49 18.77 -3.66
N PHE A 261 2.37 19.51 -3.58
CA PHE A 261 2.01 20.20 -2.33
C PHE A 261 1.66 19.23 -1.20
N ASN A 262 1.09 18.07 -1.51
CA ASN A 262 0.88 17.01 -0.51
C ASN A 262 2.22 16.57 0.09
N GLN A 263 3.27 16.36 -0.70
CA GLN A 263 4.58 15.96 -0.20
C GLN A 263 5.31 17.10 0.54
N VAL A 264 5.23 18.32 0.03
CA VAL A 264 5.83 19.51 0.67
C VAL A 264 5.19 19.84 2.02
N SER A 265 3.95 19.39 2.28
CA SER A 265 3.30 19.51 3.59
C SER A 265 4.06 18.82 4.72
N GLY A 266 4.99 17.90 4.41
CA GLY A 266 5.75 17.14 5.39
C GLY A 266 4.99 16.03 6.11
N ILE A 267 3.79 15.68 5.65
CA ILE A 267 2.94 14.67 6.31
C ILE A 267 3.65 13.33 6.52
N ASN A 268 4.49 12.91 5.58
CA ASN A 268 5.25 11.67 5.72
C ASN A 268 6.31 11.76 6.83
N ALA A 269 6.95 12.92 7.00
CA ALA A 269 7.89 13.12 8.10
C ALA A 269 7.17 13.08 9.45
N ILE A 270 5.98 13.68 9.54
CA ILE A 270 5.15 13.62 10.75
C ILE A 270 4.77 12.17 11.04
N ASN A 271 4.27 11.43 10.06
CA ASN A 271 3.83 10.04 10.23
C ASN A 271 4.99 9.12 10.66
N TYR A 272 6.19 9.29 10.12
CA TYR A 272 7.33 8.43 10.42
C TYR A 272 7.99 8.75 11.77
N TYR A 273 8.00 10.02 12.16
CA TYR A 273 8.69 10.49 13.36
C TYR A 273 7.73 10.96 14.47
N ALA A 274 6.41 10.67 14.34
CA ALA A 274 5.41 11.09 15.33
C ALA A 274 5.76 10.68 16.77
N PRO A 275 6.17 9.44 17.10
CA PRO A 275 6.53 9.08 18.46
C PRO A 275 7.71 9.90 18.99
N ARG A 276 8.70 10.20 18.14
CA ARG A 276 9.85 11.04 18.52
C ARG A 276 9.43 12.48 18.85
N ILE A 277 8.53 13.04 18.04
CA ILE A 277 7.97 14.39 18.28
C ILE A 277 7.23 14.41 19.61
N PHE A 278 6.40 13.42 19.91
CA PHE A 278 5.68 13.32 21.17
C PHE A 278 6.62 13.08 22.37
N GLN A 279 7.71 12.34 22.21
CA GLN A 279 8.72 12.19 23.26
C GLN A 279 9.39 13.53 23.62
N MET A 280 9.63 14.41 22.64
CA MET A 280 10.15 15.75 22.91
C MET A 280 9.16 16.60 23.72
N ILE A 281 7.85 16.36 23.55
CA ILE A 281 6.79 17.10 24.26
C ILE A 281 6.56 16.52 25.67
N PHE A 282 6.51 15.20 25.80
CA PHE A 282 6.16 14.52 27.08
C PHE A 282 7.38 14.25 27.97
N GLY A 283 8.60 14.43 27.47
CA GLY A 283 9.85 14.17 28.16
C GLY A 283 10.43 12.77 27.90
N GLU A 284 11.72 12.61 28.20
CA GLU A 284 12.42 11.33 28.07
C GLU A 284 11.85 10.30 29.05
N GLY A 285 11.67 9.05 28.58
CA GLY A 285 11.07 7.97 29.34
C GLY A 285 9.56 7.75 29.11
N SER A 286 8.91 8.60 28.32
CA SER A 286 7.47 8.53 28.01
C SER A 286 7.14 7.75 26.72
N GLU A 287 7.84 6.64 26.42
CA GLU A 287 7.66 5.90 25.14
C GLU A 287 6.20 5.47 24.90
N LEU A 288 5.55 4.89 25.93
CA LEU A 288 4.14 4.49 25.81
C LEU A 288 3.21 5.68 25.60
N ALA A 289 3.46 6.82 26.27
CA ALA A 289 2.67 8.02 26.08
C ALA A 289 2.87 8.61 24.67
N ALA A 290 4.08 8.56 24.15
CA ALA A 290 4.40 9.00 22.78
C ALA A 290 3.71 8.12 21.73
N LEU A 291 3.73 6.81 21.89
CA LEU A 291 3.01 5.89 21.01
C LEU A 291 1.48 6.09 21.11
N ALA A 292 0.94 6.33 22.31
CA ALA A 292 -0.47 6.68 22.47
C ALA A 292 -0.84 8.00 21.78
N GLY A 293 0.02 9.03 21.88
CA GLY A 293 -0.15 10.29 21.16
C GLY A 293 -0.18 10.09 19.64
N THR A 294 0.64 9.17 19.14
CA THR A 294 0.69 8.83 17.71
C THR A 294 -0.63 8.21 17.21
N ILE A 295 -1.33 7.43 18.06
CA ILE A 295 -2.68 6.94 17.74
C ILE A 295 -3.64 8.13 17.52
N GLY A 296 -3.52 9.19 18.33
CA GLY A 296 -4.29 10.42 18.14
C GLY A 296 -4.09 11.04 16.76
N VAL A 297 -2.84 11.09 16.27
CA VAL A 297 -2.55 11.53 14.88
C VAL A 297 -3.24 10.63 13.86
N GLY A 298 -3.20 9.31 14.05
CA GLY A 298 -3.89 8.36 13.18
C GLY A 298 -5.41 8.56 13.16
N CYS A 299 -6.02 8.84 14.32
CA CYS A 299 -7.45 9.13 14.41
C CYS A 299 -7.83 10.42 13.66
N VAL A 300 -7.05 11.49 13.83
CA VAL A 300 -7.28 12.76 13.11
C VAL A 300 -7.10 12.60 11.60
N ASN A 301 -6.13 11.76 11.18
CA ASN A 301 -5.91 11.51 9.77
C ASN A 301 -7.06 10.69 9.12
N LEU A 302 -7.83 9.95 9.92
CA LEU A 302 -8.97 9.14 9.45
C LEU A 302 -10.26 9.97 9.28
N THR A 303 -10.39 11.09 9.98
CA THR A 303 -11.58 11.99 9.94
C THR A 303 -11.49 13.01 8.83
#